data_0d2d2db57a1c86c5636589de30276e83
#
_entry.id   0d2d2db57a1c86c5636589de30276e83
#
_cell.length_a   1.000
_cell.length_b   1.000
_cell.length_c   1.000
_cell.angle_alpha   90.00
_cell.angle_beta   90.00
_cell.angle_gamma   90.00
#
_symmetry.space_group_name_H-M   'P 1'
#
loop_
_entity.id
_entity.type
_entity.pdbx_description
1 polymer ?
#
loop_
_entity_poly.entity_id
_entity_poly.type
_entity_poly.pdbx_seq_one_letter_code
_entity_poly.pdbx_strand_id
1 'polypeptide(L)'
;MTATPTVQPSESSESKTLSVARDATARAVEHLLSRQDERGWWKGDLETNVTMDAEDLMLRQFLGIQDPDTLDASARFLRSQQGADGTWASFHGGPPELSTTIEAYVALRLAGDEPDAPHMAAASAWVRSRGGIAAARVFTRIWLALFGWWRWEDLPELPPEIIYFPKWLPLNIY
;
A
#
# COMPACT_ATOMS: atom_id res chain seq x y z
N MET A 1 16.88 53.42 -12.02
CA MET A 1 16.93 52.33 -11.02
C MET A 1 15.98 52.72 -9.87
N THR A 2 14.77 52.20 -9.92
CA THR A 2 13.73 52.44 -8.91
C THR A 2 13.77 51.31 -7.91
N ALA A 3 14.19 51.58 -6.68
CA ALA A 3 14.20 50.62 -5.60
C ALA A 3 12.77 50.29 -5.17
N THR A 4 12.41 49.02 -5.19
CA THR A 4 11.13 48.49 -4.66
C THR A 4 11.15 48.63 -3.14
N PRO A 5 10.16 49.21 -2.49
CA PRO A 5 10.12 49.32 -1.03
C PRO A 5 9.89 47.93 -0.43
N THR A 6 10.83 47.45 0.37
CA THR A 6 10.66 46.25 1.22
C THR A 6 9.75 46.64 2.39
N VAL A 7 8.50 46.15 2.36
CA VAL A 7 7.56 46.30 3.47
C VAL A 7 8.02 45.36 4.59
N GLN A 8 8.59 45.89 5.66
CA GLN A 8 8.84 45.16 6.89
C GLN A 8 7.51 44.97 7.65
N PRO A 9 7.20 43.75 8.14
CA PRO A 9 6.01 43.56 8.97
C PRO A 9 6.14 44.35 10.26
N SER A 10 5.02 44.97 10.71
CA SER A 10 4.99 45.75 11.94
C SER A 10 5.17 44.84 13.18
N GLU A 11 5.85 45.29 14.22
CA GLU A 11 6.11 44.51 15.48
C GLU A 11 4.81 43.95 16.10
N SER A 12 3.65 44.61 15.91
CA SER A 12 2.34 44.14 16.35
C SER A 12 1.87 42.89 15.55
N SER A 13 2.21 42.81 14.27
CA SER A 13 1.85 41.68 13.39
C SER A 13 2.69 40.43 13.74
N GLU A 14 3.97 40.62 14.00
CA GLU A 14 4.86 39.54 14.42
C GLU A 14 4.46 38.97 15.78
N SER A 15 4.15 39.80 16.76
CA SER A 15 3.68 39.39 18.08
C SER A 15 2.38 38.57 17.99
N LYS A 16 1.43 38.98 17.15
CA LYS A 16 0.18 38.25 16.92
C LYS A 16 0.40 36.91 16.25
N THR A 17 1.31 36.84 15.29
CA THR A 17 1.67 35.58 14.58
C THR A 17 2.33 34.59 15.56
N LEU A 18 3.22 35.07 16.41
CA LEU A 18 3.87 34.26 17.45
C LEU A 18 2.87 33.72 18.49
N SER A 19 1.88 34.55 18.89
CA SER A 19 0.82 34.08 19.80
C SER A 19 -0.02 32.99 19.17
N VAL A 20 -0.47 33.15 17.93
CA VAL A 20 -1.25 32.16 17.19
C VAL A 20 -0.47 30.87 16.99
N ALA A 21 0.83 30.96 16.69
CA ALA A 21 1.69 29.79 16.54
C ALA A 21 1.85 29.03 17.88
N ARG A 22 2.04 29.72 18.98
CA ARG A 22 2.12 29.12 20.33
C ARG A 22 0.82 28.41 20.70
N ASP A 23 -0.31 29.04 20.47
CA ASP A 23 -1.62 28.45 20.75
C ASP A 23 -1.87 27.21 19.88
N ALA A 24 -1.49 27.25 18.62
CA ALA A 24 -1.58 26.08 17.73
C ALA A 24 -0.67 24.93 18.21
N THR A 25 0.54 25.25 18.62
CA THR A 25 1.50 24.27 19.18
C THR A 25 0.96 23.68 20.48
N ALA A 26 0.42 24.48 21.38
CA ALA A 26 -0.15 23.98 22.63
C ALA A 26 -1.30 22.99 22.39
N ARG A 27 -2.23 23.34 21.48
CA ARG A 27 -3.33 22.42 21.11
C ARG A 27 -2.82 21.14 20.45
N ALA A 28 -1.80 21.21 19.61
CA ALA A 28 -1.21 20.02 18.98
C ALA A 28 -0.56 19.11 20.02
N VAL A 29 0.18 19.67 20.98
CA VAL A 29 0.79 18.90 22.08
C VAL A 29 -0.29 18.26 22.94
N GLU A 30 -1.31 18.99 23.36
CA GLU A 30 -2.42 18.47 24.15
C GLU A 30 -3.14 17.31 23.40
N HIS A 31 -3.38 17.48 22.10
CA HIS A 31 -3.99 16.45 21.29
C HIS A 31 -3.11 15.18 21.21
N LEU A 32 -1.80 15.31 21.00
CA LEU A 32 -0.89 14.17 20.99
C LEU A 32 -0.85 13.48 22.35
N LEU A 33 -0.74 14.24 23.45
CA LEU A 33 -0.72 13.66 24.79
C LEU A 33 -2.03 12.94 25.14
N SER A 34 -3.17 13.46 24.68
CA SER A 34 -4.47 12.79 24.90
C SER A 34 -4.62 11.45 24.17
N ARG A 35 -3.78 11.19 23.15
CA ARG A 35 -3.75 9.95 22.37
C ARG A 35 -2.60 9.01 22.79
N GLN A 36 -1.79 9.41 23.75
CA GLN A 36 -0.69 8.59 24.23
C GLN A 36 -1.23 7.39 25.05
N ASP A 37 -0.78 6.18 24.72
CA ASP A 37 -1.04 4.98 25.53
C ASP A 37 -0.38 5.13 26.93
N GLU A 38 -0.93 4.51 27.95
CA GLU A 38 -0.40 4.55 29.33
C GLU A 38 1.06 4.08 29.41
N ARG A 39 1.52 3.28 28.47
CA ARG A 39 2.90 2.79 28.33
C ARG A 39 3.81 3.75 27.59
N GLY A 40 3.33 4.95 27.20
CA GLY A 40 4.12 6.03 26.66
C GLY A 40 4.32 6.04 25.13
N TRP A 41 3.68 5.15 24.36
CA TRP A 41 3.77 5.14 22.91
C TRP A 41 2.50 5.70 22.25
N TRP A 42 2.59 6.01 20.95
CA TRP A 42 1.45 6.38 20.10
C TRP A 42 1.26 5.33 19.02
N LYS A 43 0.00 4.99 18.75
CA LYS A 43 -0.40 4.19 17.61
C LYS A 43 -1.13 5.10 16.63
N GLY A 44 -0.60 5.24 15.43
CA GLY A 44 -1.32 5.87 14.32
C GLY A 44 -2.29 4.89 13.69
N ASP A 45 -3.44 5.39 13.25
CA ASP A 45 -4.32 4.63 12.37
C ASP A 45 -3.71 4.71 10.97
N LEU A 46 -3.08 3.62 10.55
CA LEU A 46 -2.56 3.48 9.20
C LEU A 46 -3.64 2.84 8.35
N GLU A 47 -4.11 3.56 7.34
CA GLU A 47 -4.93 2.96 6.30
C GLU A 47 -4.03 2.01 5.49
N THR A 48 -4.32 0.72 5.54
CA THR A 48 -3.61 -0.28 4.76
C THR A 48 -3.91 -0.10 3.28
N ASN A 49 -2.94 -0.43 2.43
CA ASN A 49 -3.21 -0.55 1.01
C ASN A 49 -3.79 -1.94 0.70
N VAL A 50 -4.44 -2.05 -0.44
CA VAL A 50 -5.10 -3.27 -0.90
C VAL A 50 -4.17 -4.48 -0.96
N THR A 51 -2.89 -4.27 -1.29
CA THR A 51 -1.87 -5.33 -1.35
C THR A 51 -1.72 -6.03 -0.01
N MET A 52 -1.67 -5.29 1.10
CA MET A 52 -1.48 -5.88 2.43
C MET A 52 -2.67 -6.76 2.84
N ASP A 53 -3.89 -6.30 2.58
CA ASP A 53 -5.10 -7.08 2.89
C ASP A 53 -5.24 -8.29 1.97
N ALA A 54 -4.89 -8.16 0.69
CA ALA A 54 -4.87 -9.27 -0.26
C ALA A 54 -3.83 -10.34 0.11
N GLU A 55 -2.62 -9.91 0.48
CA GLU A 55 -1.53 -10.82 0.88
C GLU A 55 -1.81 -11.50 2.24
N ASP A 56 -2.42 -10.80 3.21
CA ASP A 56 -2.85 -11.42 4.48
C ASP A 56 -3.91 -12.50 4.22
N LEU A 57 -4.89 -12.23 3.35
CA LEU A 57 -5.91 -13.22 2.96
C LEU A 57 -5.26 -14.42 2.28
N MET A 58 -4.36 -14.21 1.33
CA MET A 58 -3.62 -15.29 0.67
C MET A 58 -2.78 -16.09 1.67
N LEU A 59 -2.06 -15.41 2.58
CA LEU A 59 -1.24 -16.08 3.60
C LEU A 59 -2.08 -16.97 4.52
N ARG A 60 -3.20 -16.45 5.02
CA ARG A 60 -4.12 -17.23 5.88
C ARG A 60 -4.68 -18.45 5.15
N GLN A 61 -5.05 -18.28 3.88
CA GLN A 61 -5.52 -19.38 3.04
C GLN A 61 -4.43 -20.43 2.84
N PHE A 62 -3.20 -20.00 2.55
CA PHE A 62 -2.05 -20.91 2.35
C PHE A 62 -1.71 -21.69 3.61
N LEU A 63 -1.77 -21.05 4.78
CA LEU A 63 -1.49 -21.69 6.06
C LEU A 63 -2.67 -22.50 6.64
N GLY A 64 -3.84 -22.42 6.03
CA GLY A 64 -5.05 -23.11 6.54
C GLY A 64 -5.57 -22.53 7.86
N ILE A 65 -5.28 -21.25 8.16
CA ILE A 65 -5.70 -20.54 9.38
C ILE A 65 -6.80 -19.50 9.10
N GLN A 66 -7.50 -19.65 7.99
CA GLN A 66 -8.56 -18.74 7.59
C GLN A 66 -9.75 -18.85 8.53
N ASP A 67 -10.21 -17.71 8.99
CA ASP A 67 -11.44 -17.59 9.75
C ASP A 67 -12.51 -16.85 8.90
N PRO A 68 -13.77 -17.28 8.91
CA PRO A 68 -14.81 -16.76 8.03
C PRO A 68 -15.09 -15.25 8.19
N ASP A 69 -15.04 -14.73 9.41
CA ASP A 69 -15.34 -13.33 9.69
C ASP A 69 -14.24 -12.41 9.16
N THR A 70 -12.97 -12.78 9.37
CA THR A 70 -11.82 -12.08 8.81
C THR A 70 -11.81 -12.14 7.28
N LEU A 71 -12.10 -13.32 6.71
CA LEU A 71 -12.20 -13.49 5.26
C LEU A 71 -13.23 -12.56 4.64
N ASP A 72 -14.43 -12.54 5.21
CA ASP A 72 -15.52 -11.71 4.71
C ASP A 72 -15.23 -10.21 4.87
N ALA A 73 -14.63 -9.81 6.01
CA ALA A 73 -14.21 -8.43 6.24
C ALA A 73 -13.16 -7.96 5.23
N SER A 74 -12.11 -8.75 5.01
CA SER A 74 -11.06 -8.45 4.02
C SER A 74 -11.63 -8.40 2.59
N ALA A 75 -12.48 -9.36 2.22
CA ALA A 75 -13.10 -9.36 0.89
C ALA A 75 -14.02 -8.16 0.66
N ARG A 76 -14.80 -7.74 1.68
CA ARG A 76 -15.60 -6.51 1.60
C ARG A 76 -14.72 -5.27 1.43
N PHE A 77 -13.62 -5.18 2.18
CA PHE A 77 -12.68 -4.08 2.04
C PHE A 77 -12.08 -4.04 0.62
N LEU A 78 -11.54 -5.16 0.14
CA LEU A 78 -10.99 -5.26 -1.22
C LEU A 78 -11.99 -4.80 -2.29
N ARG A 79 -13.24 -5.27 -2.23
CA ARG A 79 -14.30 -4.84 -3.18
C ARG A 79 -14.59 -3.34 -3.08
N SER A 80 -14.55 -2.76 -1.87
CA SER A 80 -14.82 -1.33 -1.64
C SER A 80 -13.73 -0.42 -2.22
N GLN A 81 -12.52 -0.94 -2.38
CA GLN A 81 -11.36 -0.19 -2.91
C GLN A 81 -11.19 -0.33 -4.42
N GLN A 82 -12.05 -1.10 -5.09
CA GLN A 82 -11.97 -1.27 -6.54
C GLN A 82 -12.39 0.00 -7.27
N GLY A 83 -11.56 0.46 -8.19
CA GLY A 83 -11.87 1.58 -9.07
C GLY A 83 -12.98 1.26 -10.07
N ALA A 84 -13.60 2.30 -10.61
CA ALA A 84 -14.68 2.16 -11.62
C ALA A 84 -14.23 1.43 -12.90
N ASP A 85 -12.93 1.39 -13.17
CA ASP A 85 -12.30 0.67 -14.28
C ASP A 85 -11.99 -0.81 -13.95
N GLY A 86 -12.39 -1.28 -12.77
CA GLY A 86 -12.17 -2.65 -12.31
C GLY A 86 -10.78 -2.90 -11.73
N THR A 87 -9.98 -1.89 -11.49
CA THR A 87 -8.59 -2.01 -11.02
C THR A 87 -8.42 -1.60 -9.57
N TRP A 88 -7.23 -1.86 -9.01
CA TRP A 88 -6.80 -1.36 -7.72
C TRP A 88 -5.49 -0.59 -7.82
N ALA A 89 -5.36 0.42 -6.97
CA ALA A 89 -4.15 1.21 -6.80
C ALA A 89 -3.37 0.76 -5.56
N SER A 90 -2.06 1.00 -5.53
CA SER A 90 -1.21 0.71 -4.37
C SER A 90 -1.33 1.74 -3.24
N PHE A 91 -2.07 2.82 -3.43
CA PHE A 91 -2.39 3.82 -2.40
C PHE A 91 -3.67 4.57 -2.76
N HIS A 92 -4.31 5.18 -1.77
CA HIS A 92 -5.56 5.93 -1.95
C HIS A 92 -5.42 7.05 -3.00
N GLY A 93 -6.32 7.06 -3.99
CA GLY A 93 -6.28 8.03 -5.10
C GLY A 93 -5.12 7.82 -6.10
N GLY A 94 -4.36 6.75 -5.98
CA GLY A 94 -3.28 6.40 -6.90
C GLY A 94 -3.78 5.88 -8.25
N PRO A 95 -2.87 5.79 -9.24
CA PRO A 95 -3.19 5.18 -10.53
C PRO A 95 -3.37 3.66 -10.40
N PRO A 96 -4.08 3.02 -11.34
CA PRO A 96 -4.16 1.57 -11.45
C PRO A 96 -2.77 0.92 -11.48
N GLU A 97 -2.57 -0.11 -10.65
CA GLU A 97 -1.30 -0.84 -10.55
C GLU A 97 -1.51 -2.33 -10.84
N LEU A 98 -0.67 -2.89 -11.71
CA LEU A 98 -0.87 -4.24 -12.26
C LEU A 98 -0.79 -5.32 -11.18
N SER A 99 0.24 -5.29 -10.37
CA SER A 99 0.50 -6.31 -9.35
C SER A 99 -0.54 -6.27 -8.25
N THR A 100 -0.89 -5.07 -7.76
CA THR A 100 -1.96 -4.87 -6.78
C THR A 100 -3.31 -5.36 -7.32
N THR A 101 -3.60 -5.11 -8.60
CA THR A 101 -4.83 -5.60 -9.24
C THR A 101 -4.86 -7.13 -9.33
N ILE A 102 -3.74 -7.77 -9.63
CA ILE A 102 -3.63 -9.23 -9.65
C ILE A 102 -3.81 -9.80 -8.23
N GLU A 103 -3.13 -9.24 -7.25
CA GLU A 103 -3.20 -9.68 -5.84
C GLU A 103 -4.62 -9.56 -5.29
N ALA A 104 -5.29 -8.42 -5.49
CA ALA A 104 -6.68 -8.23 -5.11
C ALA A 104 -7.64 -9.20 -5.84
N TYR A 105 -7.45 -9.39 -7.14
CA TYR A 105 -8.23 -10.35 -7.92
C TYR A 105 -8.09 -11.76 -7.36
N VAL A 106 -6.87 -12.21 -7.10
CA VAL A 106 -6.59 -13.55 -6.56
C VAL A 106 -7.18 -13.73 -5.17
N ALA A 107 -7.01 -12.73 -4.28
CA ALA A 107 -7.59 -12.76 -2.95
C ALA A 107 -9.12 -12.87 -3.00
N LEU A 108 -9.79 -12.12 -3.85
CA LEU A 108 -11.23 -12.22 -4.04
C LEU A 108 -11.66 -13.57 -4.62
N ARG A 109 -10.88 -14.17 -5.53
CA ARG A 109 -11.12 -15.54 -6.02
C ARG A 109 -11.05 -16.57 -4.88
N LEU A 110 -10.10 -16.42 -3.99
CA LEU A 110 -9.97 -17.27 -2.79
C LEU A 110 -11.11 -17.03 -1.79
N ALA A 111 -11.66 -15.83 -1.76
CA ALA A 111 -12.84 -15.48 -0.96
C ALA A 111 -14.18 -15.96 -1.59
N GLY A 112 -14.14 -16.56 -2.79
CA GLY A 112 -15.31 -17.14 -3.44
C GLY A 112 -15.97 -16.27 -4.52
N ASP A 113 -15.38 -15.14 -4.91
CA ASP A 113 -15.92 -14.34 -6.02
C ASP A 113 -15.78 -15.09 -7.34
N GLU A 114 -16.85 -15.13 -8.11
CA GLU A 114 -16.87 -15.82 -9.40
C GLU A 114 -16.09 -15.04 -10.48
N PRO A 115 -15.35 -15.73 -11.38
CA PRO A 115 -14.49 -15.05 -12.36
C PRO A 115 -15.28 -14.25 -13.41
N ASP A 116 -16.55 -14.58 -13.62
CA ASP A 116 -17.47 -13.91 -14.53
C ASP A 116 -18.30 -12.81 -13.87
N ALA A 117 -18.19 -12.64 -12.55
CA ALA A 117 -18.77 -11.48 -11.89
C ALA A 117 -18.25 -10.18 -12.54
N PRO A 118 -19.12 -9.18 -12.78
CA PRO A 118 -18.74 -7.98 -13.56
C PRO A 118 -17.45 -7.31 -13.11
N HIS A 119 -17.24 -7.15 -11.80
CA HIS A 119 -16.05 -6.55 -11.21
C HIS A 119 -14.80 -7.41 -11.44
N MET A 120 -14.93 -8.74 -11.36
CA MET A 120 -13.83 -9.68 -11.60
C MET A 120 -13.47 -9.76 -13.08
N ALA A 121 -14.47 -9.80 -13.97
CA ALA A 121 -14.27 -9.81 -15.40
C ALA A 121 -13.56 -8.53 -15.89
N ALA A 122 -13.93 -7.35 -15.34
CA ALA A 122 -13.27 -6.07 -15.64
C ALA A 122 -11.80 -6.09 -15.24
N ALA A 123 -11.48 -6.51 -14.01
CA ALA A 123 -10.12 -6.64 -13.52
C ALA A 123 -9.28 -7.58 -14.40
N SER A 124 -9.82 -8.76 -14.70
CA SER A 124 -9.16 -9.76 -15.54
C SER A 124 -8.88 -9.26 -16.96
N ALA A 125 -9.81 -8.54 -17.57
CA ALA A 125 -9.63 -7.94 -18.90
C ALA A 125 -8.52 -6.89 -18.88
N TRP A 126 -8.52 -6.04 -17.87
CA TRP A 126 -7.50 -5.00 -17.70
C TRP A 126 -6.11 -5.62 -17.49
N VAL A 127 -5.97 -6.61 -16.59
CA VAL A 127 -4.70 -7.33 -16.35
C VAL A 127 -4.17 -7.94 -17.66
N ARG A 128 -5.01 -8.60 -18.45
CA ARG A 128 -4.60 -9.15 -19.75
C ARG A 128 -4.11 -8.09 -20.71
N SER A 129 -4.74 -6.93 -20.74
CA SER A 129 -4.34 -5.80 -21.60
C SER A 129 -2.97 -5.20 -21.24
N ARG A 130 -2.47 -5.47 -20.02
CA ARG A 130 -1.20 -4.95 -19.48
C ARG A 130 -0.07 -5.98 -19.45
N GLY A 131 -0.21 -7.08 -20.17
CA GLY A 131 0.81 -8.13 -20.26
C GLY A 131 0.59 -9.31 -19.30
N GLY A 132 -0.50 -9.29 -18.54
CA GLY A 132 -0.88 -10.38 -17.65
C GLY A 132 0.10 -10.58 -16.48
N ILE A 133 0.10 -11.80 -15.93
CA ILE A 133 0.91 -12.17 -14.77
C ILE A 133 2.41 -12.04 -15.05
N ALA A 134 2.86 -12.29 -16.29
CA ALA A 134 4.28 -12.20 -16.64
C ALA A 134 4.88 -10.80 -16.45
N ALA A 135 4.06 -9.75 -16.55
CA ALA A 135 4.48 -8.36 -16.34
C ALA A 135 4.37 -7.89 -14.88
N ALA A 136 3.85 -8.74 -13.98
CA ALA A 136 3.73 -8.41 -12.56
C ALA A 136 5.08 -8.43 -11.84
N ARG A 137 5.11 -7.77 -10.67
CA ARG A 137 6.25 -7.83 -9.75
C ARG A 137 6.62 -9.26 -9.41
N VAL A 138 7.90 -9.49 -9.08
CA VAL A 138 8.37 -10.81 -8.70
C VAL A 138 7.63 -11.36 -7.47
N PHE A 139 7.35 -10.53 -6.48
CA PHE A 139 6.63 -10.96 -5.26
C PHE A 139 5.20 -11.44 -5.56
N THR A 140 4.47 -10.75 -6.42
CA THR A 140 3.15 -11.20 -6.89
C THR A 140 3.23 -12.59 -7.54
N ARG A 141 4.25 -12.81 -8.38
CA ARG A 141 4.47 -14.13 -9.02
C ARG A 141 4.88 -15.20 -8.02
N ILE A 142 5.62 -14.84 -6.95
CA ILE A 142 5.95 -15.77 -5.85
C ILE A 142 4.65 -16.20 -5.15
N TRP A 143 3.75 -15.26 -4.80
CA TRP A 143 2.45 -15.61 -4.25
C TRP A 143 1.68 -16.60 -5.14
N LEU A 144 1.63 -16.34 -6.44
CA LEU A 144 0.97 -17.24 -7.37
C LEU A 144 1.64 -18.62 -7.46
N ALA A 145 2.97 -18.66 -7.35
CA ALA A 145 3.73 -19.93 -7.35
C ALA A 145 3.44 -20.76 -6.09
N LEU A 146 3.25 -20.12 -4.91
CA LEU A 146 2.85 -20.81 -3.69
C LEU A 146 1.51 -21.55 -3.83
N PHE A 147 0.59 -21.03 -4.65
CA PHE A 147 -0.70 -21.65 -4.96
C PHE A 147 -0.67 -22.57 -6.19
N GLY A 148 0.51 -22.75 -6.81
CA GLY A 148 0.66 -23.56 -8.02
C GLY A 148 0.12 -22.89 -9.30
N TRP A 149 -0.15 -21.58 -9.27
CA TRP A 149 -0.67 -20.81 -10.41
C TRP A 149 0.42 -20.11 -11.23
N TRP A 150 1.66 -20.21 -10.80
CA TRP A 150 2.86 -19.81 -11.54
C TRP A 150 3.95 -20.85 -11.33
N ARG A 151 4.83 -21.01 -12.32
CA ARG A 151 5.93 -21.97 -12.22
C ARG A 151 7.10 -21.36 -11.46
N TRP A 152 7.69 -22.10 -10.55
CA TRP A 152 8.86 -21.68 -9.79
C TRP A 152 10.06 -21.39 -10.70
N GLU A 153 10.22 -22.19 -11.77
CA GLU A 153 11.31 -22.08 -12.73
C GLU A 153 11.25 -20.76 -13.55
N ASP A 154 10.07 -20.11 -13.62
CA ASP A 154 9.87 -18.85 -14.32
C ASP A 154 10.06 -17.62 -13.39
N LEU A 155 10.47 -17.85 -12.13
CA LEU A 155 10.87 -16.80 -11.21
C LEU A 155 12.35 -16.46 -11.37
N PRO A 156 12.76 -15.21 -11.21
CA PRO A 156 14.17 -14.85 -11.24
C PRO A 156 14.90 -15.48 -10.07
N GLU A 157 15.99 -16.16 -10.34
CA GLU A 157 16.91 -16.65 -9.32
C GLU A 157 17.76 -15.51 -8.79
N LEU A 158 17.74 -15.33 -7.46
CA LEU A 158 18.61 -14.38 -6.79
C LEU A 158 19.69 -15.18 -6.05
N PRO A 159 20.94 -15.22 -6.57
CA PRO A 159 21.99 -15.97 -5.89
C PRO A 159 22.26 -15.34 -4.52
N PRO A 160 22.19 -16.11 -3.41
CA PRO A 160 22.38 -15.56 -2.06
C PRO A 160 23.81 -15.02 -1.86
N GLU A 161 24.75 -15.39 -2.69
CA GLU A 161 26.14 -14.94 -2.68
C GLU A 161 26.27 -13.43 -2.94
N ILE A 162 25.24 -12.75 -3.49
CA ILE A 162 25.21 -11.28 -3.67
C ILE A 162 25.50 -10.53 -2.37
N ILE A 163 25.11 -11.08 -1.22
CA ILE A 163 25.37 -10.47 0.10
C ILE A 163 26.87 -10.36 0.43
N TYR A 164 27.71 -11.17 -0.20
CA TYR A 164 29.16 -11.15 -0.01
C TYR A 164 29.90 -10.25 -1.00
N PHE A 165 29.20 -9.65 -1.94
CA PHE A 165 29.83 -8.78 -2.92
C PHE A 165 30.37 -7.51 -2.27
N PRO A 166 31.62 -7.11 -2.61
CA PRO A 166 32.22 -5.93 -2.03
C PRO A 166 31.49 -4.66 -2.49
N LYS A 167 31.50 -3.62 -1.65
CA LYS A 167 30.76 -2.36 -1.86
C LYS A 167 31.08 -1.62 -3.17
N TRP A 168 32.23 -1.89 -3.75
CA TRP A 168 32.62 -1.28 -5.05
C TRP A 168 31.93 -1.94 -6.26
N LEU A 169 31.31 -3.11 -6.07
CA LEU A 169 30.59 -3.79 -7.15
C LEU A 169 29.19 -3.17 -7.33
N PRO A 170 28.78 -2.81 -8.58
CA PRO A 170 27.46 -2.19 -8.81
C PRO A 170 26.26 -3.05 -8.41
N LEU A 171 26.46 -4.35 -8.19
CA LEU A 171 25.45 -5.33 -7.80
C LEU A 171 25.42 -5.61 -6.29
N ASN A 172 26.15 -4.85 -5.47
CA ASN A 172 26.06 -5.02 -4.03
C ASN A 172 24.72 -4.49 -3.50
N ILE A 173 24.28 -5.03 -2.35
CA ILE A 173 23.00 -4.69 -1.70
C ILE A 173 23.14 -3.65 -0.57
N TYR A 174 24.33 -3.05 -0.38
CA TYR A 174 24.64 -2.06 0.66
C TYR A 174 24.76 -0.65 0.13
#